data_c2c56a3d627e3de04f6f6bd074db4009
#
_entry.id   c2c56a3d627e3de04f6f6bd074db4009
#
_cell.length_a   1.000
_cell.length_b   1.000
_cell.length_c   1.000
_cell.angle_alpha   90.00
_cell.angle_beta   90.00
_cell.angle_gamma   90.00
#
_symmetry.space_group_name_H-M   'P 1'
#
loop_
_entity.id
_entity.type
_entity.pdbx_description
1 polymer ?
#
loop_
_entity_poly.entity_id
_entity_poly.type
_entity_poly.pdbx_seq_one_letter_code
_entity_poly.pdbx_strand_id
1 'polypeptide(L)'
;RNHSSAASDVYKRQELSRIYILKESPNGNFELSFGNKTTLGVSPVAGNKVTVDYLSVKGADANGAKVFAPQQQVQVNGVGYTVSVSTVSNSSGGAPKETVESIRTTAPFQYATQNRAVTADDYATLTKRNFSSLIKDIKAFGGQDALEPEFGVVFLSLLFNDTIENDTVSGDATKQETKDAIVDLLKDLSVASFDIKFIDPVKTFLETTTFFQFNPNLTSESEASIKANIDNEISSYFSTKTGKFGQSFRRSNLLALIDEVSPAVLSSRMNLKVQQRFTPTLTAVENHSLKFPMDIAAADDVNRIVTSSAFNFNNQSCSIRNRLGSTILELFSNLTQEVIVDNVGSFSGDTVSITGLQVDSIVTGDTFVKVSVVPANQSFVTPLRENVIEFDAIQSSVSPVEVDSSIIN
;
A
#
# COMPACT_ATOMS: atom_id res chain seq x y z
N ARG A 1 -31.07 10.86 -0.22
CA ARG A 1 -30.54 9.93 -1.25
C ARG A 1 -31.70 9.50 -2.15
N ASN A 2 -31.88 10.10 -3.30
CA ASN A 2 -32.66 9.52 -4.38
C ASN A 2 -31.85 9.71 -5.65
N HIS A 3 -30.93 8.78 -5.89
CA HIS A 3 -30.41 8.53 -7.22
C HIS A 3 -31.44 7.66 -7.92
N SER A 4 -32.43 8.26 -8.55
CA SER A 4 -33.30 7.54 -9.47
C SER A 4 -32.49 7.26 -10.72
N SER A 5 -32.30 5.97 -11.05
CA SER A 5 -31.75 5.55 -12.32
C SER A 5 -32.66 6.03 -13.46
N ALA A 6 -32.06 6.59 -14.50
CA ALA A 6 -32.79 7.22 -15.62
C ALA A 6 -33.80 6.33 -16.34
N ALA A 7 -33.79 5.03 -16.15
CA ALA A 7 -34.70 4.09 -16.83
C ALA A 7 -36.03 3.85 -16.12
N SER A 8 -36.15 4.10 -14.80
CA SER A 8 -37.39 3.89 -14.05
C SER A 8 -38.33 5.08 -14.05
N ASP A 9 -37.88 6.25 -14.51
CA ASP A 9 -38.55 7.52 -14.30
C ASP A 9 -39.39 8.03 -15.49
N VAL A 10 -39.42 7.33 -16.59
CA VAL A 10 -40.22 7.78 -17.76
C VAL A 10 -41.72 7.85 -17.44
N TYR A 11 -42.21 6.99 -16.56
CA TYR A 11 -43.62 6.98 -16.13
C TYR A 11 -43.92 7.90 -14.96
N LYS A 12 -42.95 8.50 -14.27
CA LYS A 12 -43.16 9.40 -13.11
C LYS A 12 -43.00 10.87 -13.45
N ARG A 13 -42.67 11.23 -14.69
CA ARG A 13 -42.50 12.63 -15.13
C ARG A 13 -43.81 13.22 -15.60
N GLN A 14 -44.72 13.39 -14.67
CA GLN A 14 -45.95 14.14 -14.96
C GLN A 14 -45.70 15.64 -14.73
N GLU A 15 -46.42 16.50 -15.47
CA GLU A 15 -46.35 17.97 -15.37
C GLU A 15 -46.43 18.50 -13.92
N LEU A 16 -47.13 17.79 -13.04
CA LEU A 16 -47.32 18.12 -11.64
C LEU A 16 -46.30 17.56 -10.67
N SER A 17 -45.28 16.82 -11.16
CA SER A 17 -44.28 16.21 -10.29
C SER A 17 -43.34 17.27 -9.71
N ARG A 18 -43.08 17.20 -8.39
CA ARG A 18 -42.08 18.04 -7.70
C ARG A 18 -40.73 17.42 -7.86
N ILE A 19 -40.04 17.71 -8.96
CA ILE A 19 -38.73 17.22 -9.26
C ILE A 19 -37.71 18.35 -9.29
N TYR A 20 -36.48 17.98 -8.99
CA TYR A 20 -35.31 18.86 -9.18
C TYR A 20 -34.15 18.07 -9.73
N ILE A 21 -33.27 18.74 -10.43
CA ILE A 21 -32.00 18.22 -10.93
C ILE A 21 -30.90 18.92 -10.15
N LEU A 22 -30.02 18.14 -9.55
CA LEU A 22 -28.83 18.61 -8.88
C LEU A 22 -27.63 18.39 -9.81
N LYS A 23 -26.91 19.45 -10.15
CA LYS A 23 -25.69 19.41 -10.95
C LYS A 23 -24.56 20.05 -10.20
N GLU A 24 -23.36 19.53 -10.34
CA GLU A 24 -22.14 20.19 -9.92
C GLU A 24 -21.69 21.15 -11.01
N SER A 25 -21.44 22.40 -10.63
CA SER A 25 -20.91 23.44 -11.50
C SER A 25 -19.37 23.38 -11.54
N PRO A 26 -18.71 23.82 -12.62
CA PRO A 26 -17.23 23.82 -12.73
C PRO A 26 -16.50 24.59 -11.63
N ASN A 27 -17.18 25.51 -10.93
CA ASN A 27 -16.63 26.25 -9.78
C ASN A 27 -16.71 25.48 -8.44
N GLY A 28 -17.18 24.22 -8.45
CA GLY A 28 -17.34 23.40 -7.25
C GLY A 28 -18.64 23.65 -6.46
N ASN A 29 -19.48 24.54 -6.92
CA ASN A 29 -20.82 24.75 -6.32
C ASN A 29 -21.84 23.79 -6.92
N PHE A 30 -22.97 23.63 -6.22
CA PHE A 30 -24.09 22.83 -6.69
C PHE A 30 -25.20 23.74 -7.22
N GLU A 31 -25.73 23.39 -8.39
CA GLU A 31 -26.85 24.06 -9.03
C GLU A 31 -28.12 23.21 -8.93
N LEU A 32 -29.18 23.79 -8.43
CA LEU A 32 -30.51 23.18 -8.38
C LEU A 32 -31.38 23.73 -9.51
N SER A 33 -31.77 22.86 -10.43
CA SER A 33 -32.72 23.20 -11.51
C SER A 33 -34.06 22.56 -11.24
N PHE A 34 -35.12 23.33 -11.29
CA PHE A 34 -36.50 22.86 -11.07
C PHE A 34 -37.23 22.64 -12.39
N GLY A 35 -38.39 22.06 -12.33
CA GLY A 35 -39.23 21.81 -13.50
C GLY A 35 -39.67 23.08 -14.25
N ASN A 36 -40.09 22.91 -15.50
CA ASN A 36 -40.48 23.99 -16.41
C ASN A 36 -42.01 24.12 -16.61
N LYS A 37 -42.83 23.35 -15.88
CA LYS A 37 -44.30 23.28 -15.95
C LYS A 37 -44.90 22.73 -17.26
N THR A 38 -44.09 22.43 -18.23
CA THR A 38 -44.59 21.98 -19.54
C THR A 38 -44.22 20.52 -19.84
N THR A 39 -42.92 20.18 -19.73
CA THR A 39 -42.41 18.87 -20.04
C THR A 39 -41.75 18.19 -18.85
N LEU A 40 -41.34 18.93 -17.86
CA LEU A 40 -40.53 18.43 -16.76
C LEU A 40 -40.91 19.11 -15.43
N GLY A 41 -41.93 18.60 -14.75
CA GLY A 41 -42.27 18.94 -13.39
C GLY A 41 -42.69 20.39 -13.10
N VAL A 42 -42.93 20.69 -11.86
CA VAL A 42 -43.40 22.01 -11.36
C VAL A 42 -42.24 22.96 -11.15
N SER A 43 -42.35 24.21 -11.63
CA SER A 43 -41.43 25.30 -11.32
C SER A 43 -41.86 26.03 -10.06
N PRO A 44 -40.96 26.37 -9.14
CA PRO A 44 -41.30 27.24 -8.00
C PRO A 44 -41.82 28.61 -8.47
N VAL A 45 -42.76 29.18 -7.76
CA VAL A 45 -43.30 30.51 -8.01
C VAL A 45 -42.91 31.45 -6.88
N ALA A 46 -43.07 32.77 -7.10
CA ALA A 46 -42.78 33.77 -6.08
C ALA A 46 -43.56 33.45 -4.78
N GLY A 47 -42.87 33.49 -3.64
CA GLY A 47 -43.41 33.12 -2.33
C GLY A 47 -43.20 31.64 -1.93
N ASN A 48 -42.75 30.77 -2.82
CA ASN A 48 -42.39 29.42 -2.42
C ASN A 48 -41.08 29.41 -1.62
N LYS A 49 -41.05 28.64 -0.52
CA LYS A 49 -39.85 28.39 0.27
C LYS A 49 -39.16 27.11 -0.23
N VAL A 50 -37.91 27.21 -0.59
CA VAL A 50 -37.07 26.06 -0.87
C VAL A 50 -36.16 25.83 0.34
N THR A 51 -36.25 24.65 0.96
CA THR A 51 -35.36 24.23 2.05
C THR A 51 -34.40 23.21 1.52
N VAL A 52 -33.10 23.43 1.76
CA VAL A 52 -32.02 22.55 1.35
C VAL A 52 -31.32 22.04 2.60
N ASP A 53 -31.40 20.75 2.85
CA ASP A 53 -30.66 20.08 3.91
C ASP A 53 -29.43 19.41 3.29
N TYR A 54 -28.26 19.72 3.82
CA TYR A 54 -26.99 19.15 3.32
C TYR A 54 -26.06 18.79 4.47
N LEU A 55 -25.20 17.81 4.22
CA LEU A 55 -24.13 17.44 5.15
C LEU A 55 -22.86 18.19 4.76
N SER A 56 -22.32 18.96 5.70
CA SER A 56 -20.98 19.55 5.57
C SER A 56 -19.97 18.63 6.24
N VAL A 57 -18.98 18.18 5.48
CA VAL A 57 -17.94 17.28 5.95
C VAL A 57 -16.57 17.94 5.79
N LYS A 58 -15.65 17.60 6.69
CA LYS A 58 -14.26 18.10 6.65
C LYS A 58 -13.31 17.24 5.81
N GLY A 59 -13.83 16.20 5.14
CA GLY A 59 -13.02 15.27 4.38
C GLY A 59 -11.95 14.59 5.24
N ALA A 60 -10.72 14.56 4.77
CA ALA A 60 -9.61 13.92 5.46
C ALA A 60 -9.25 14.54 6.83
N ASP A 61 -9.57 15.83 7.04
CA ASP A 61 -9.23 16.54 8.28
C ASP A 61 -9.99 15.99 9.51
N ALA A 62 -11.06 15.23 9.28
CA ALA A 62 -11.83 14.59 10.35
C ALA A 62 -11.26 13.21 10.75
N ASN A 63 -10.29 12.67 10.04
CA ASN A 63 -9.70 11.39 10.36
C ASN A 63 -8.83 11.46 11.63
N GLY A 64 -8.78 10.34 12.37
CA GLY A 64 -7.95 10.19 13.56
C GLY A 64 -8.54 10.82 14.83
N ALA A 65 -9.82 11.26 14.84
CA ALA A 65 -10.47 11.68 16.07
C ALA A 65 -10.59 10.48 17.03
N LYS A 66 -10.14 10.69 18.27
CA LYS A 66 -10.02 9.63 19.30
C LYS A 66 -11.03 9.78 20.43
N VAL A 67 -11.60 10.97 20.61
CA VAL A 67 -12.50 11.27 21.72
C VAL A 67 -13.84 11.74 21.16
N PHE A 68 -14.89 11.04 21.54
CA PHE A 68 -16.26 11.38 21.18
C PHE A 68 -17.05 11.66 22.46
N ALA A 69 -17.82 12.73 22.47
CA ALA A 69 -18.68 13.08 23.58
C ALA A 69 -20.08 13.47 23.06
N PRO A 70 -21.16 13.09 23.76
CA PRO A 70 -22.49 13.54 23.41
C PRO A 70 -22.59 15.06 23.61
N GLN A 71 -23.18 15.78 22.66
CA GLN A 71 -23.38 17.22 22.77
C GLN A 71 -24.50 17.60 23.74
N GLN A 72 -25.45 16.70 23.94
CA GLN A 72 -26.61 16.92 24.76
C GLN A 72 -26.98 15.66 25.55
N GLN A 73 -27.66 15.85 26.68
CA GLN A 73 -28.25 14.73 27.41
C GLN A 73 -29.38 14.11 26.61
N VAL A 74 -29.50 12.80 26.65
CA VAL A 74 -30.62 12.07 26.05
C VAL A 74 -31.82 12.23 26.95
N GLN A 75 -32.91 12.82 26.44
CA GLN A 75 -34.16 13.01 27.17
C GLN A 75 -35.08 11.80 26.99
N VAL A 76 -35.42 11.13 28.09
CA VAL A 76 -36.40 10.04 28.09
C VAL A 76 -37.49 10.40 29.08
N ASN A 77 -38.72 10.58 28.60
CA ASN A 77 -39.88 10.99 29.42
C ASN A 77 -39.64 12.28 30.25
N GLY A 78 -38.88 13.23 29.69
CA GLY A 78 -38.59 14.50 30.39
C GLY A 78 -37.44 14.42 31.40
N VAL A 79 -36.80 13.27 31.54
CA VAL A 79 -35.61 13.09 32.40
C VAL A 79 -34.35 13.04 31.53
N GLY A 80 -33.34 13.87 31.84
CA GLY A 80 -32.08 13.92 31.15
C GLY A 80 -31.13 12.84 31.66
N TYR A 81 -30.61 12.02 30.75
CA TYR A 81 -29.59 10.98 31.01
C TYR A 81 -28.26 11.37 30.40
N THR A 82 -27.20 11.27 31.19
CA THR A 82 -25.84 11.42 30.70
C THR A 82 -25.40 10.09 30.10
N VAL A 83 -25.01 10.09 28.82
CA VAL A 83 -24.50 8.92 28.12
C VAL A 83 -22.97 8.93 28.21
N SER A 84 -22.36 7.83 28.68
CA SER A 84 -20.92 7.63 28.57
C SER A 84 -20.62 7.00 27.21
N VAL A 85 -19.62 7.55 26.54
CA VAL A 85 -19.16 7.07 25.23
C VAL A 85 -17.74 6.54 25.36
N SER A 86 -17.52 5.31 24.93
CA SER A 86 -16.18 4.74 24.78
C SER A 86 -15.83 4.63 23.28
N THR A 87 -14.63 5.07 22.91
CA THR A 87 -14.17 4.96 21.53
C THR A 87 -13.73 3.52 21.25
N VAL A 88 -14.31 2.90 20.23
CA VAL A 88 -13.96 1.55 19.75
C VAL A 88 -12.86 1.67 18.70
N SER A 89 -13.02 2.59 17.74
CA SER A 89 -12.05 2.88 16.68
C SER A 89 -11.95 4.39 16.46
N ASN A 90 -10.80 4.83 15.93
CA ASN A 90 -10.64 6.23 15.56
C ASN A 90 -11.50 6.55 14.33
N SER A 91 -11.90 7.82 14.19
CA SER A 91 -12.61 8.22 12.96
C SER A 91 -11.71 8.02 11.74
N SER A 92 -12.26 7.43 10.69
CA SER A 92 -11.55 7.13 9.44
C SER A 92 -12.51 7.27 8.25
N GLY A 93 -12.00 7.15 7.03
CA GLY A 93 -12.81 7.14 5.82
C GLY A 93 -13.07 8.52 5.21
N GLY A 94 -12.59 9.60 5.82
CA GLY A 94 -12.61 10.92 5.20
C GLY A 94 -11.55 11.00 4.09
N ALA A 95 -11.93 11.50 2.91
CA ALA A 95 -11.03 11.67 1.78
C ALA A 95 -11.30 13.00 1.06
N PRO A 96 -10.32 13.56 0.35
CA PRO A 96 -10.56 14.65 -0.59
C PRO A 96 -11.42 14.17 -1.77
N LYS A 97 -11.92 15.11 -2.54
CA LYS A 97 -12.64 14.80 -3.79
C LYS A 97 -11.72 14.02 -4.73
N GLU A 98 -12.27 12.99 -5.37
CA GLU A 98 -11.53 12.17 -6.33
C GLU A 98 -11.01 13.02 -7.50
N THR A 99 -9.77 12.76 -7.92
CA THR A 99 -9.13 13.49 -9.02
C THR A 99 -9.65 13.03 -10.39
N VAL A 100 -9.59 13.92 -11.39
CA VAL A 100 -10.02 13.60 -12.76
C VAL A 100 -9.21 12.44 -13.36
N GLU A 101 -7.94 12.34 -13.02
CA GLU A 101 -7.08 11.24 -13.48
C GLU A 101 -7.49 9.89 -12.86
N SER A 102 -7.85 9.88 -11.58
CA SER A 102 -8.41 8.71 -10.92
C SER A 102 -9.73 8.28 -11.59
N ILE A 103 -10.64 9.24 -11.83
CA ILE A 103 -11.91 8.98 -12.51
C ILE A 103 -11.68 8.40 -13.91
N ARG A 104 -10.77 8.97 -14.70
CA ARG A 104 -10.45 8.45 -16.03
C ARG A 104 -9.97 7.01 -16.02
N THR A 105 -9.18 6.66 -15.01
CA THR A 105 -8.62 5.32 -14.88
C THR A 105 -9.66 4.32 -14.39
N THR A 106 -10.54 4.71 -13.47
CA THR A 106 -11.47 3.78 -12.79
C THR A 106 -12.84 3.67 -13.48
N ALA A 107 -13.33 4.73 -14.13
CA ALA A 107 -14.65 4.77 -14.74
C ALA A 107 -14.93 3.67 -15.77
N PRO A 108 -14.00 3.28 -16.68
CA PRO A 108 -14.25 2.19 -17.62
C PRO A 108 -14.49 0.85 -16.93
N PHE A 109 -13.69 0.53 -15.92
CA PHE A 109 -13.84 -0.70 -15.15
C PHE A 109 -15.17 -0.71 -14.38
N GLN A 110 -15.53 0.41 -13.78
CA GLN A 110 -16.78 0.55 -13.07
C GLN A 110 -18.00 0.41 -13.98
N TYR A 111 -17.94 0.98 -15.19
CA TYR A 111 -18.99 0.81 -16.19
C TYR A 111 -19.12 -0.65 -16.62
N ALA A 112 -18.01 -1.36 -16.79
CA ALA A 112 -17.98 -2.76 -17.18
C ALA A 112 -18.64 -3.69 -16.16
N THR A 113 -18.50 -3.41 -14.83
CA THR A 113 -19.13 -4.24 -13.78
C THR A 113 -20.66 -4.20 -13.81
N GLN A 114 -21.27 -3.16 -14.37
CA GLN A 114 -22.73 -2.91 -14.31
C GLN A 114 -23.30 -3.05 -12.88
N ASN A 115 -22.47 -2.75 -11.88
CA ASN A 115 -22.79 -2.87 -10.47
C ASN A 115 -23.11 -4.31 -10.02
N ARG A 116 -22.44 -5.31 -10.63
CA ARG A 116 -22.55 -6.75 -10.30
C ARG A 116 -21.15 -7.34 -10.18
N ALA A 117 -20.95 -8.20 -9.19
CA ALA A 117 -19.71 -8.95 -9.00
C ALA A 117 -19.84 -10.33 -9.63
N VAL A 118 -19.16 -10.56 -10.76
CA VAL A 118 -19.14 -11.83 -11.51
C VAL A 118 -17.71 -12.36 -11.61
N THR A 119 -16.76 -11.50 -11.98
CA THR A 119 -15.34 -11.84 -12.09
C THR A 119 -14.56 -11.33 -10.89
N ALA A 120 -13.39 -11.88 -10.63
CA ALA A 120 -12.53 -11.40 -9.54
C ALA A 120 -12.23 -9.90 -9.66
N ASP A 121 -12.02 -9.38 -10.87
CA ASP A 121 -11.78 -7.97 -11.12
C ASP A 121 -13.00 -7.09 -10.80
N ASP A 122 -14.24 -7.62 -10.94
CA ASP A 122 -15.44 -6.91 -10.51
C ASP A 122 -15.49 -6.76 -9.00
N TYR A 123 -15.13 -7.81 -8.23
CA TYR A 123 -15.02 -7.76 -6.78
C TYR A 123 -14.01 -6.70 -6.36
N ALA A 124 -12.83 -6.66 -6.99
CA ALA A 124 -11.81 -5.65 -6.71
C ALA A 124 -12.31 -4.24 -7.04
N THR A 125 -12.94 -4.04 -8.21
CA THR A 125 -13.43 -2.73 -8.67
C THR A 125 -14.53 -2.17 -7.77
N LEU A 126 -15.52 -3.00 -7.42
CA LEU A 126 -16.63 -2.61 -6.56
C LEU A 126 -16.15 -2.30 -5.13
N THR A 127 -15.23 -3.09 -4.61
CA THR A 127 -14.62 -2.83 -3.29
C THR A 127 -13.83 -1.53 -3.30
N LYS A 128 -12.93 -1.34 -4.26
CA LYS A 128 -12.10 -0.13 -4.37
C LYS A 128 -12.95 1.13 -4.49
N ARG A 129 -14.04 1.08 -5.25
CA ARG A 129 -14.99 2.20 -5.38
C ARG A 129 -15.60 2.63 -4.06
N ASN A 130 -16.06 1.67 -3.25
CA ASN A 130 -16.81 1.98 -2.03
C ASN A 130 -15.91 2.25 -0.82
N PHE A 131 -14.67 1.75 -0.83
CA PHE A 131 -13.73 1.83 0.29
C PHE A 131 -12.41 2.54 -0.07
N SER A 132 -12.38 3.35 -1.13
CA SER A 132 -11.17 4.06 -1.60
C SER A 132 -10.52 5.00 -0.57
N SER A 133 -11.28 5.44 0.43
CA SER A 133 -10.78 6.25 1.54
C SER A 133 -10.03 5.44 2.60
N LEU A 134 -10.24 4.13 2.67
CA LEU A 134 -9.64 3.21 3.64
C LEU A 134 -8.58 2.32 2.99
N ILE A 135 -8.76 1.99 1.71
CA ILE A 135 -7.93 1.03 0.97
C ILE A 135 -7.10 1.77 -0.08
N LYS A 136 -5.78 1.66 0.02
CA LYS A 136 -4.81 2.17 -0.95
C LYS A 136 -4.89 1.41 -2.27
N ASP A 137 -4.97 0.07 -2.18
CA ASP A 137 -5.13 -0.81 -3.33
C ASP A 137 -5.74 -2.17 -2.95
N ILE A 138 -6.22 -2.91 -3.95
CA ILE A 138 -6.83 -4.23 -3.79
C ILE A 138 -6.47 -5.13 -4.94
N LYS A 139 -6.25 -6.40 -4.63
CA LYS A 139 -6.15 -7.48 -5.61
C LYS A 139 -7.16 -8.57 -5.26
N ALA A 140 -7.94 -8.99 -6.28
CA ALA A 140 -8.84 -10.12 -6.17
C ALA A 140 -8.41 -11.23 -7.14
N PHE A 141 -8.64 -12.49 -6.76
CA PHE A 141 -8.40 -13.66 -7.59
C PHE A 141 -9.28 -14.83 -7.16
N GLY A 142 -9.56 -15.72 -8.10
CA GLY A 142 -10.34 -16.92 -7.83
C GLY A 142 -9.56 -17.91 -6.95
N GLY A 143 -10.26 -18.67 -6.12
CA GLY A 143 -9.62 -19.64 -5.24
C GLY A 143 -8.87 -20.76 -5.97
N GLN A 144 -9.22 -21.06 -7.22
CA GLN A 144 -8.46 -21.97 -8.08
C GLN A 144 -7.02 -21.52 -8.34
N ASP A 145 -6.77 -20.22 -8.22
CA ASP A 145 -5.48 -19.58 -8.46
C ASP A 145 -4.67 -19.40 -7.16
N ALA A 146 -5.20 -19.76 -6.01
CA ALA A 146 -4.49 -19.71 -4.74
C ALA A 146 -3.34 -20.73 -4.68
N LEU A 147 -2.41 -20.55 -3.75
CA LEU A 147 -1.28 -21.46 -3.54
C LEU A 147 -1.79 -22.88 -3.21
N GLU A 148 -2.84 -22.95 -2.39
CA GLU A 148 -3.66 -24.14 -2.18
C GLU A 148 -5.02 -23.89 -2.84
N PRO A 149 -5.34 -24.57 -3.96
CA PRO A 149 -6.56 -24.31 -4.70
C PRO A 149 -7.82 -24.59 -3.87
N GLU A 150 -8.70 -23.60 -3.79
CA GLU A 150 -9.98 -23.69 -3.09
C GLU A 150 -11.11 -23.23 -4.01
N PHE A 151 -11.99 -24.15 -4.42
CA PHE A 151 -13.09 -23.86 -5.34
C PHE A 151 -14.26 -23.19 -4.63
N GLY A 152 -14.97 -22.31 -5.33
CA GLY A 152 -16.12 -21.59 -4.77
C GLY A 152 -15.74 -20.41 -3.87
N VAL A 153 -14.46 -19.99 -3.89
CA VAL A 153 -13.94 -18.90 -3.09
C VAL A 153 -13.36 -17.79 -3.98
N VAL A 154 -13.57 -16.54 -3.59
CA VAL A 154 -12.84 -15.37 -4.12
C VAL A 154 -11.96 -14.84 -3.02
N PHE A 155 -10.66 -14.78 -3.27
CA PHE A 155 -9.70 -14.17 -2.37
C PHE A 155 -9.54 -12.68 -2.66
N LEU A 156 -9.56 -11.87 -1.60
CA LEU A 156 -9.30 -10.44 -1.63
C LEU A 156 -8.04 -10.14 -0.80
N SER A 157 -7.05 -9.54 -1.43
CA SER A 157 -5.89 -8.99 -0.74
C SER A 157 -6.01 -7.48 -0.70
N LEU A 158 -6.05 -6.91 0.51
CA LEU A 158 -6.29 -5.49 0.76
C LEU A 158 -5.01 -4.81 1.23
N LEU A 159 -4.65 -3.73 0.57
CA LEU A 159 -3.61 -2.83 1.05
C LEU A 159 -4.30 -1.61 1.66
N PHE A 160 -4.25 -1.47 2.96
CA PHE A 160 -4.85 -0.33 3.66
C PHE A 160 -4.00 0.93 3.50
N ASN A 161 -4.61 2.09 3.72
CA ASN A 161 -3.90 3.36 3.76
C ASN A 161 -2.92 3.39 4.94
N ASP A 162 -1.81 4.11 4.78
CA ASP A 162 -0.72 4.17 5.76
C ASP A 162 -1.18 4.68 7.14
N THR A 163 -2.24 5.51 7.19
CA THR A 163 -2.86 5.98 8.44
C THR A 163 -3.52 4.86 9.24
N ILE A 164 -4.03 3.83 8.59
CA ILE A 164 -4.64 2.65 9.23
C ILE A 164 -3.56 1.61 9.52
N GLU A 165 -2.64 1.39 8.58
CA GLU A 165 -1.52 0.45 8.76
C GLU A 165 -0.64 0.80 9.96
N ASN A 166 -0.37 2.09 10.17
CA ASN A 166 0.49 2.58 11.24
C ASN A 166 -0.24 2.89 12.55
N ASP A 167 -1.57 2.70 12.60
CA ASP A 167 -2.35 2.89 13.84
C ASP A 167 -2.27 1.64 14.71
N THR A 168 -1.38 1.66 15.70
CA THR A 168 -1.17 0.55 16.64
C THR A 168 -2.27 0.40 17.68
N VAL A 169 -3.21 1.36 17.77
CA VAL A 169 -4.26 1.37 18.82
C VAL A 169 -5.57 0.82 18.27
N SER A 170 -5.99 1.25 17.09
CA SER A 170 -7.29 0.90 16.51
C SER A 170 -7.21 0.41 15.06
N GLY A 171 -6.02 0.34 14.49
CA GLY A 171 -5.82 -0.07 13.09
C GLY A 171 -6.40 -1.46 12.80
N ASP A 172 -6.15 -2.43 13.65
CA ASP A 172 -6.64 -3.80 13.45
C ASP A 172 -8.18 -3.89 13.56
N ALA A 173 -8.78 -3.15 14.50
CA ALA A 173 -10.24 -3.06 14.58
C ALA A 173 -10.84 -2.41 13.32
N THR A 174 -10.23 -1.33 12.83
CA THR A 174 -10.65 -0.66 11.59
C THR A 174 -10.51 -1.56 10.37
N LYS A 175 -9.42 -2.34 10.28
CA LYS A 175 -9.22 -3.33 9.21
C LYS A 175 -10.31 -4.40 9.24
N GLN A 176 -10.66 -4.93 10.42
CA GLN A 176 -11.69 -5.96 10.56
C GLN A 176 -13.08 -5.42 10.22
N GLU A 177 -13.47 -4.25 10.75
CA GLU A 177 -14.73 -3.60 10.41
C GLU A 177 -14.86 -3.33 8.90
N THR A 178 -13.76 -2.93 8.26
CA THR A 178 -13.73 -2.72 6.81
C THR A 178 -13.90 -4.04 6.06
N LYS A 179 -13.24 -5.12 6.48
CA LYS A 179 -13.40 -6.46 5.89
C LYS A 179 -14.85 -6.93 5.99
N ASP A 180 -15.48 -6.77 7.15
CA ASP A 180 -16.88 -7.14 7.38
C ASP A 180 -17.85 -6.34 6.49
N ALA A 181 -17.65 -5.03 6.40
CA ALA A 181 -18.45 -4.15 5.54
C ALA A 181 -18.27 -4.47 4.04
N ILE A 182 -17.08 -4.91 3.61
CA ILE A 182 -16.83 -5.37 2.23
C ILE A 182 -17.63 -6.66 1.95
N VAL A 183 -17.61 -7.61 2.88
CA VAL A 183 -18.37 -8.86 2.73
C VAL A 183 -19.86 -8.57 2.60
N ASP A 184 -20.40 -7.69 3.44
CA ASP A 184 -21.83 -7.34 3.42
C ASP A 184 -22.22 -6.64 2.10
N LEU A 185 -21.38 -5.70 1.63
CA LEU A 185 -21.60 -5.04 0.34
C LEU A 185 -21.58 -6.06 -0.83
N LEU A 186 -20.60 -6.93 -0.85
CA LEU A 186 -20.40 -7.84 -1.97
C LEU A 186 -21.43 -8.98 -2.00
N LYS A 187 -21.99 -9.41 -0.88
CA LYS A 187 -23.12 -10.34 -0.82
C LYS A 187 -24.33 -9.82 -1.61
N ASP A 188 -24.62 -8.51 -1.51
CA ASP A 188 -25.75 -7.90 -2.22
C ASP A 188 -25.51 -7.72 -3.72
N LEU A 189 -24.24 -7.67 -4.15
CA LEU A 189 -23.84 -7.41 -5.52
C LEU A 189 -23.37 -8.67 -6.27
N SER A 190 -23.13 -9.77 -5.58
CA SER A 190 -22.67 -11.02 -6.15
C SER A 190 -23.81 -11.74 -6.89
N VAL A 191 -23.51 -12.21 -8.09
CA VAL A 191 -24.45 -13.01 -8.90
C VAL A 191 -24.42 -14.49 -8.53
N ALA A 192 -23.29 -14.96 -8.00
CA ALA A 192 -23.10 -16.35 -7.57
C ALA A 192 -22.72 -16.39 -6.09
N SER A 193 -23.09 -17.48 -5.41
CA SER A 193 -22.72 -17.71 -4.00
C SER A 193 -21.26 -18.15 -3.90
N PHE A 194 -20.34 -17.21 -4.08
CA PHE A 194 -18.93 -17.42 -3.75
C PHE A 194 -18.66 -16.96 -2.33
N ASP A 195 -17.86 -17.75 -1.61
CA ASP A 195 -17.33 -17.33 -0.32
C ASP A 195 -16.21 -16.31 -0.53
N ILE A 196 -16.17 -15.27 0.29
CA ILE A 196 -15.14 -14.24 0.24
C ILE A 196 -14.17 -14.48 1.38
N LYS A 197 -12.90 -14.64 1.04
CA LYS A 197 -11.80 -14.78 2.00
C LYS A 197 -10.77 -13.69 1.80
N PHE A 198 -10.14 -13.25 2.90
CA PHE A 198 -9.09 -12.26 2.86
C PHE A 198 -7.73 -12.93 3.02
N ILE A 199 -6.76 -12.47 2.24
CA ILE A 199 -5.35 -12.82 2.35
C ILE A 199 -4.57 -11.53 2.57
N ASP A 200 -3.71 -11.51 3.56
CA ASP A 200 -2.88 -10.34 3.82
C ASP A 200 -1.80 -10.19 2.73
N PRO A 201 -1.54 -8.96 2.25
CA PRO A 201 -0.54 -8.72 1.23
C PRO A 201 0.87 -8.99 1.76
N VAL A 202 1.68 -9.65 0.95
CA VAL A 202 3.10 -9.86 1.26
C VAL A 202 3.89 -8.66 0.79
N LYS A 203 4.52 -7.92 1.72
CA LYS A 203 5.36 -6.78 1.41
C LYS A 203 6.78 -7.24 1.12
N THR A 204 7.27 -6.92 -0.07
CA THR A 204 8.65 -7.16 -0.50
C THR A 204 9.35 -5.81 -0.60
N PHE A 205 10.45 -5.65 0.13
CA PHE A 205 11.18 -4.39 0.16
C PHE A 205 12.38 -4.44 -0.78
N LEU A 206 12.65 -3.33 -1.44
CA LEU A 206 13.84 -3.14 -2.25
C LEU A 206 14.82 -2.25 -1.52
N GLU A 207 16.08 -2.69 -1.49
CA GLU A 207 17.23 -1.94 -1.01
C GLU A 207 18.11 -1.61 -2.20
N THR A 208 18.50 -0.36 -2.33
CA THR A 208 19.35 0.10 -3.43
C THR A 208 20.66 0.67 -2.92
N THR A 209 21.77 0.22 -3.51
CA THR A 209 23.06 0.87 -3.33
C THR A 209 23.42 1.52 -4.65
N THR A 210 23.24 2.83 -4.71
CA THR A 210 23.42 3.63 -5.92
C THR A 210 24.76 4.36 -5.87
N PHE A 211 25.48 4.32 -6.99
CA PHE A 211 26.72 5.05 -7.20
C PHE A 211 26.56 5.95 -8.41
N PHE A 212 27.03 7.19 -8.32
CA PHE A 212 27.01 8.14 -9.43
C PHE A 212 28.35 8.80 -9.63
N GLN A 213 28.73 9.06 -10.89
CA GLN A 213 29.90 9.83 -11.23
C GLN A 213 29.54 11.31 -11.31
N PHE A 214 30.26 12.14 -10.59
CA PHE A 214 30.00 13.56 -10.47
C PHE A 214 31.16 14.38 -11.07
N ASN A 215 30.80 15.34 -11.96
CA ASN A 215 31.77 16.29 -12.52
C ASN A 215 31.43 17.71 -12.01
N PRO A 216 32.24 18.28 -11.09
CA PRO A 216 31.97 19.60 -10.51
C PRO A 216 32.07 20.77 -11.51
N ASN A 217 32.69 20.56 -12.68
CA ASN A 217 32.83 21.61 -13.71
C ASN A 217 31.54 21.87 -14.49
N LEU A 218 30.54 20.99 -14.38
CA LEU A 218 29.28 21.08 -15.13
C LEU A 218 28.13 21.67 -14.29
N THR A 219 28.38 22.03 -13.05
CA THR A 219 27.34 22.59 -12.16
C THR A 219 27.95 23.54 -11.14
N SER A 220 27.14 24.43 -10.60
CA SER A 220 27.47 25.24 -9.43
C SER A 220 27.01 24.61 -8.12
N GLU A 221 26.31 23.48 -8.18
CA GLU A 221 25.84 22.78 -6.99
C GLU A 221 26.95 21.95 -6.35
N SER A 222 26.86 21.77 -5.04
CA SER A 222 27.76 20.87 -4.33
C SER A 222 27.40 19.40 -4.57
N GLU A 223 28.37 18.52 -4.44
CA GLU A 223 28.18 17.06 -4.48
C GLU A 223 27.08 16.60 -3.50
N ALA A 224 27.06 17.18 -2.28
CA ALA A 224 26.05 16.89 -1.27
C ALA A 224 24.64 17.29 -1.72
N SER A 225 24.50 18.41 -2.45
CA SER A 225 23.21 18.83 -3.02
C SER A 225 22.76 17.84 -4.10
N ILE A 226 23.64 17.46 -5.01
CA ILE A 226 23.33 16.47 -6.07
C ILE A 226 22.94 15.12 -5.45
N LYS A 227 23.68 14.67 -4.42
CA LYS A 227 23.33 13.44 -3.70
C LYS A 227 21.92 13.53 -3.11
N ALA A 228 21.57 14.64 -2.43
CA ALA A 228 20.23 14.83 -1.86
C ALA A 228 19.14 14.84 -2.95
N ASN A 229 19.41 15.44 -4.12
CA ASN A 229 18.49 15.43 -5.24
C ASN A 229 18.28 14.03 -5.78
N ILE A 230 19.33 13.21 -5.88
CA ILE A 230 19.24 11.80 -6.27
C ILE A 230 18.45 10.99 -5.24
N ASP A 231 18.69 11.16 -3.94
CA ASP A 231 17.94 10.50 -2.86
C ASP A 231 16.44 10.86 -2.93
N ASN A 232 16.12 12.12 -3.22
CA ASN A 232 14.75 12.58 -3.41
C ASN A 232 14.09 11.96 -4.67
N GLU A 233 14.82 11.87 -5.80
CA GLU A 233 14.31 11.27 -7.03
C GLU A 233 14.05 9.77 -6.85
N ILE A 234 14.94 9.04 -6.18
CA ILE A 234 14.74 7.63 -5.82
C ILE A 234 13.46 7.48 -4.98
N SER A 235 13.31 8.28 -3.94
CA SER A 235 12.13 8.25 -3.06
C SER A 235 10.83 8.58 -3.82
N SER A 236 10.88 9.58 -4.70
CA SER A 236 9.77 9.97 -5.58
C SER A 236 9.38 8.84 -6.55
N TYR A 237 10.37 8.21 -7.18
CA TYR A 237 10.13 7.07 -8.05
C TYR A 237 9.40 5.93 -7.32
N PHE A 238 9.90 5.52 -6.18
CA PHE A 238 9.28 4.42 -5.43
C PHE A 238 7.89 4.79 -4.91
N SER A 239 7.66 6.02 -4.47
CA SER A 239 6.34 6.45 -4.01
C SER A 239 5.28 6.46 -5.11
N THR A 240 5.70 6.72 -6.38
CA THR A 240 4.79 6.84 -7.52
C THR A 240 4.65 5.56 -8.33
N LYS A 241 5.71 4.77 -8.45
CA LYS A 241 5.80 3.61 -9.35
C LYS A 241 5.72 2.26 -8.66
N THR A 242 5.78 2.24 -7.32
CA THR A 242 5.63 1.02 -6.51
C THR A 242 4.61 1.24 -5.38
N GLY A 243 4.43 0.26 -4.51
CA GLY A 243 3.50 0.36 -3.39
C GLY A 243 2.05 0.01 -3.73
N LYS A 244 1.80 -0.63 -4.88
CA LYS A 244 0.50 -1.19 -5.28
C LYS A 244 0.67 -2.56 -5.90
N PHE A 245 -0.40 -3.34 -5.95
CA PHE A 245 -0.38 -4.66 -6.59
C PHE A 245 -0.05 -4.57 -8.08
N GLY A 246 0.73 -5.54 -8.57
CA GLY A 246 1.08 -5.64 -9.98
C GLY A 246 2.09 -4.61 -10.49
N GLN A 247 2.55 -3.69 -9.66
CA GLN A 247 3.60 -2.76 -10.03
C GLN A 247 4.97 -3.44 -9.95
N SER A 248 5.73 -3.39 -11.04
CA SER A 248 7.07 -3.97 -11.14
C SER A 248 8.15 -2.90 -11.12
N PHE A 249 9.29 -3.23 -10.52
CA PHE A 249 10.48 -2.38 -10.53
C PHE A 249 11.36 -2.70 -11.75
N ARG A 250 11.85 -1.66 -12.43
CA ARG A 250 12.84 -1.77 -13.50
C ARG A 250 14.01 -0.82 -13.20
N ARG A 251 15.20 -1.41 -13.03
CA ARG A 251 16.41 -0.66 -12.69
C ARG A 251 16.78 0.41 -13.74
N SER A 252 16.64 0.09 -15.03
CA SER A 252 16.95 1.03 -16.10
C SER A 252 16.10 2.30 -16.08
N ASN A 253 14.83 2.20 -15.68
CA ASN A 253 13.96 3.35 -15.60
C ASN A 253 14.40 4.31 -14.48
N LEU A 254 14.82 3.77 -13.35
CA LEU A 254 15.27 4.58 -12.22
C LEU A 254 16.66 5.19 -12.52
N LEU A 255 17.59 4.44 -13.13
CA LEU A 255 18.90 4.96 -13.51
C LEU A 255 18.78 6.12 -14.52
N ALA A 256 17.87 6.02 -15.49
CA ALA A 256 17.62 7.11 -16.44
C ALA A 256 17.16 8.41 -15.73
N LEU A 257 16.28 8.29 -14.73
CA LEU A 257 15.84 9.45 -13.93
C LEU A 257 16.96 10.03 -13.08
N ILE A 258 17.83 9.19 -12.53
CA ILE A 258 19.00 9.61 -11.75
C ILE A 258 19.98 10.38 -12.65
N ASP A 259 20.25 9.88 -13.86
CA ASP A 259 21.16 10.53 -14.81
C ASP A 259 20.61 11.88 -15.31
N GLU A 260 19.28 12.08 -15.29
CA GLU A 260 18.60 13.33 -15.66
C GLU A 260 18.55 14.36 -14.50
N VAL A 261 18.89 14.00 -13.26
CA VAL A 261 18.83 14.91 -12.10
C VAL A 261 19.69 16.15 -12.31
N SER A 262 20.87 15.99 -12.89
CA SER A 262 21.78 17.10 -13.18
C SER A 262 22.73 16.77 -14.33
N PRO A 263 23.10 17.74 -15.19
CA PRO A 263 24.17 17.56 -16.19
C PRO A 263 25.52 17.17 -15.60
N ALA A 264 25.72 17.38 -14.31
CA ALA A 264 26.94 16.99 -13.58
C ALA A 264 27.00 15.49 -13.24
N VAL A 265 25.88 14.77 -13.34
CA VAL A 265 25.83 13.32 -13.21
C VAL A 265 26.19 12.71 -14.56
N LEU A 266 27.38 12.16 -14.68
CA LEU A 266 27.87 11.61 -15.94
C LEU A 266 27.35 10.20 -16.21
N SER A 267 27.20 9.41 -15.17
CA SER A 267 26.65 8.06 -15.23
C SER A 267 26.25 7.59 -13.83
N SER A 268 25.32 6.65 -13.76
CA SER A 268 24.93 5.99 -12.51
C SER A 268 24.96 4.48 -12.64
N ARG A 269 25.16 3.81 -11.52
CA ARG A 269 25.02 2.36 -11.38
C ARG A 269 24.34 2.03 -10.07
N MET A 270 23.61 0.92 -10.03
CA MET A 270 22.87 0.50 -8.87
C MET A 270 22.99 -0.99 -8.64
N ASN A 271 23.25 -1.36 -7.40
CA ASN A 271 23.10 -2.73 -6.91
C ASN A 271 21.76 -2.84 -6.20
N LEU A 272 21.07 -3.94 -6.40
CA LEU A 272 19.75 -4.20 -5.86
C LEU A 272 19.81 -5.38 -4.90
N LYS A 273 19.18 -5.23 -3.73
CA LYS A 273 18.81 -6.36 -2.86
C LYS A 273 17.30 -6.35 -2.66
N VAL A 274 16.77 -7.53 -2.45
CA VAL A 274 15.35 -7.74 -2.17
C VAL A 274 15.22 -8.26 -0.76
N GLN A 275 14.33 -7.66 0.02
CA GLN A 275 14.17 -7.92 1.44
C GLN A 275 12.78 -8.48 1.74
N GLN A 276 12.74 -9.51 2.56
CA GLN A 276 11.54 -10.00 3.22
C GLN A 276 11.69 -9.84 4.74
N ARG A 277 10.58 -9.75 5.44
CA ARG A 277 10.55 -9.55 6.89
C ARG A 277 9.73 -10.63 7.56
N PHE A 278 10.16 -11.05 8.75
CA PHE A 278 9.37 -11.92 9.61
C PHE A 278 9.41 -11.42 11.06
N THR A 279 8.31 -11.61 11.77
CA THR A 279 8.22 -11.28 13.20
C THR A 279 8.45 -12.53 14.01
N PRO A 280 9.58 -12.63 14.74
CA PRO A 280 9.85 -13.79 15.58
C PRO A 280 9.03 -13.74 16.85
N THR A 281 8.64 -14.91 17.36
CA THR A 281 8.21 -15.05 18.76
C THR A 281 9.44 -15.02 19.65
N LEU A 282 9.61 -13.94 20.42
CA LEU A 282 10.81 -13.74 21.22
C LEU A 282 11.04 -14.91 22.19
N THR A 283 12.30 -15.31 22.31
CA THR A 283 12.79 -16.44 23.12
C THR A 283 12.30 -17.84 22.70
N ALA A 284 11.46 -17.95 21.69
CA ALA A 284 11.05 -19.23 21.11
C ALA A 284 12.00 -19.67 19.99
N VAL A 285 12.12 -20.99 19.83
CA VAL A 285 12.86 -21.58 18.69
C VAL A 285 11.85 -21.83 17.57
N GLU A 286 12.06 -21.18 16.44
CA GLU A 286 11.11 -21.20 15.31
C GLU A 286 11.82 -21.51 13.98
N ASN A 287 11.00 -21.96 13.03
CA ASN A 287 11.41 -22.12 11.64
C ASN A 287 10.68 -21.07 10.78
N HIS A 288 11.39 -20.43 9.89
CA HIS A 288 10.84 -19.44 8.96
C HIS A 288 11.18 -19.81 7.52
N SER A 289 10.19 -19.71 6.64
CA SER A 289 10.37 -19.88 5.19
C SER A 289 9.96 -18.59 4.49
N LEU A 290 10.92 -17.93 3.88
CA LEU A 290 10.73 -16.66 3.19
C LEU A 290 10.81 -16.89 1.69
N LYS A 291 9.71 -16.66 0.99
CA LYS A 291 9.63 -16.80 -0.46
C LYS A 291 9.76 -15.43 -1.12
N PHE A 292 10.73 -15.30 -2.01
CA PHE A 292 10.99 -14.08 -2.77
C PHE A 292 10.29 -14.12 -4.14
N PRO A 293 9.99 -12.96 -4.75
CA PRO A 293 9.31 -12.91 -6.06
C PRO A 293 10.21 -13.23 -7.25
N MET A 294 11.48 -13.60 -7.02
CA MET A 294 12.46 -13.96 -8.05
C MET A 294 13.50 -14.91 -7.48
N ASP A 295 14.23 -15.56 -8.37
CA ASP A 295 15.36 -16.43 -7.98
C ASP A 295 16.47 -15.61 -7.29
N ILE A 296 17.03 -16.19 -6.25
CA ILE A 296 18.19 -15.68 -5.51
C ILE A 296 19.44 -16.01 -6.31
N ALA A 297 20.43 -15.11 -6.32
CA ALA A 297 21.70 -15.34 -6.97
C ALA A 297 22.40 -16.60 -6.41
N ALA A 298 23.15 -17.28 -7.25
CA ALA A 298 23.95 -18.43 -6.83
C ALA A 298 24.96 -18.02 -5.76
N ALA A 299 25.34 -18.98 -4.92
CA ALA A 299 26.37 -18.76 -3.91
C ALA A 299 27.67 -18.30 -4.57
N ASP A 300 28.32 -17.30 -3.99
CA ASP A 300 29.52 -16.65 -4.48
C ASP A 300 30.63 -16.79 -3.41
N ASP A 301 31.85 -17.02 -3.86
CA ASP A 301 33.03 -17.14 -2.97
C ASP A 301 33.52 -15.80 -2.42
N VAL A 302 33.05 -14.69 -2.99
CA VAL A 302 33.47 -13.32 -2.62
C VAL A 302 32.37 -12.56 -1.91
N ASN A 303 31.12 -12.70 -2.37
CA ASN A 303 30.00 -11.89 -1.92
C ASN A 303 29.01 -12.69 -1.08
N ARG A 304 28.47 -12.06 -0.05
CA ARG A 304 27.34 -12.59 0.73
C ARG A 304 26.04 -12.34 -0.04
N ILE A 305 25.35 -13.40 -0.38
CA ILE A 305 24.10 -13.36 -1.14
C ILE A 305 22.89 -13.14 -0.22
N VAL A 306 22.91 -13.74 0.96
CA VAL A 306 21.86 -13.62 1.98
C VAL A 306 22.45 -12.96 3.22
N THR A 307 21.78 -11.94 3.71
CA THR A 307 22.15 -11.21 4.94
C THR A 307 20.90 -10.84 5.74
N SER A 308 21.00 -10.76 7.07
CA SER A 308 19.89 -10.28 7.90
C SER A 308 20.23 -8.98 8.62
N SER A 309 19.19 -8.28 9.13
CA SER A 309 19.35 -7.25 10.14
C SER A 309 19.88 -7.86 11.45
N ALA A 310 20.40 -7.01 12.33
CA ALA A 310 20.88 -7.43 13.64
C ALA A 310 19.72 -7.74 14.60
N PHE A 311 19.91 -8.75 15.43
CA PHE A 311 19.05 -9.11 16.54
C PHE A 311 19.89 -9.66 17.70
N ASN A 312 19.33 -9.81 18.89
CA ASN A 312 20.05 -10.39 20.02
C ASN A 312 19.79 -11.89 20.13
N PHE A 313 20.86 -12.65 20.32
CA PHE A 313 20.88 -14.07 20.63
C PHE A 313 21.91 -14.31 21.74
N ASN A 314 21.52 -14.94 22.84
CA ASN A 314 22.37 -15.18 24.00
C ASN A 314 23.10 -13.90 24.50
N ASN A 315 22.35 -12.79 24.61
CA ASN A 315 22.87 -11.48 25.01
C ASN A 315 23.97 -10.88 24.09
N GLN A 316 24.07 -11.35 22.87
CA GLN A 316 24.99 -10.83 21.86
C GLN A 316 24.21 -10.33 20.64
N SER A 317 24.69 -9.22 20.04
CA SER A 317 24.19 -8.75 18.77
C SER A 317 24.68 -9.68 17.65
N CYS A 318 23.75 -10.32 16.97
CA CYS A 318 23.99 -11.32 15.94
C CYS A 318 23.26 -10.97 14.66
N SER A 319 23.70 -11.55 13.56
CA SER A 319 23.03 -11.51 12.26
C SER A 319 23.21 -12.83 11.54
N ILE A 320 22.34 -13.09 10.55
CA ILE A 320 22.44 -14.26 9.67
C ILE A 320 23.12 -13.82 8.37
N ARG A 321 23.99 -14.67 7.85
CA ARG A 321 24.57 -14.54 6.52
C ARG A 321 24.78 -15.92 5.89
N ASN A 322 24.85 -16.02 4.58
CA ASN A 322 25.31 -17.27 3.97
C ASN A 322 26.81 -17.43 4.11
N ARG A 323 27.29 -18.67 4.20
CA ARG A 323 28.71 -18.99 4.09
C ARG A 323 29.17 -18.70 2.67
N LEU A 324 30.39 -18.15 2.49
CA LEU A 324 30.96 -17.92 1.17
C LEU A 324 31.07 -19.24 0.39
N GLY A 325 30.73 -19.22 -0.88
CA GLY A 325 30.70 -20.38 -1.75
C GLY A 325 29.64 -21.43 -1.41
N SER A 326 28.72 -21.14 -0.48
CA SER A 326 27.72 -22.10 0.00
C SER A 326 26.34 -21.47 0.17
N THR A 327 25.32 -22.31 0.05
CA THR A 327 23.92 -21.95 0.33
C THR A 327 23.56 -22.05 1.80
N ILE A 328 24.46 -22.54 2.65
CA ILE A 328 24.22 -22.72 4.10
C ILE A 328 24.23 -21.35 4.80
N LEU A 329 23.28 -21.12 5.68
CA LEU A 329 23.18 -19.93 6.51
C LEU A 329 23.87 -20.16 7.85
N GLU A 330 24.67 -19.19 8.27
CA GLU A 330 25.36 -19.18 9.56
C GLU A 330 24.90 -17.98 10.40
N LEU A 331 24.82 -18.17 11.73
CA LEU A 331 24.62 -17.09 12.70
C LEU A 331 25.99 -16.62 13.19
N PHE A 332 26.26 -15.32 13.12
CA PHE A 332 27.53 -14.76 13.54
C PHE A 332 27.36 -13.55 14.47
N SER A 333 28.35 -13.30 15.30
CA SER A 333 28.42 -12.12 16.16
C SER A 333 28.77 -10.88 15.36
N ASN A 334 27.98 -9.81 15.47
CA ASN A 334 28.27 -8.55 14.82
C ASN A 334 29.52 -7.86 15.40
N LEU A 335 29.87 -8.16 16.65
CA LEU A 335 31.01 -7.57 17.34
C LEU A 335 32.34 -8.29 16.96
N THR A 336 32.38 -9.61 17.10
CA THR A 336 33.61 -10.41 16.90
C THR A 336 33.74 -10.96 15.48
N GLN A 337 32.65 -10.94 14.68
CA GLN A 337 32.55 -11.57 13.37
C GLN A 337 32.70 -13.10 13.38
N GLU A 338 32.77 -13.72 14.57
CA GLU A 338 32.86 -15.15 14.73
C GLU A 338 31.51 -15.84 14.50
N VAL A 339 31.54 -17.03 13.94
CA VAL A 339 30.37 -17.85 13.73
C VAL A 339 29.96 -18.49 15.06
N ILE A 340 28.71 -18.24 15.48
CA ILE A 340 28.12 -18.76 16.72
C ILE A 340 27.42 -20.09 16.44
N VAL A 341 26.65 -20.15 15.34
CA VAL A 341 25.97 -21.37 14.88
C VAL A 341 26.30 -21.58 13.42
N ASP A 342 26.91 -22.70 13.09
CA ASP A 342 27.40 -23.03 11.75
C ASP A 342 26.31 -23.26 10.72
N ASN A 343 25.09 -23.63 11.18
CA ASN A 343 23.97 -23.90 10.29
C ASN A 343 22.66 -23.52 10.97
N VAL A 344 22.05 -22.47 10.49
CA VAL A 344 20.70 -22.00 10.87
C VAL A 344 19.73 -22.07 9.70
N GLY A 345 20.09 -22.79 8.63
CA GLY A 345 19.24 -22.94 7.45
C GLY A 345 19.99 -22.89 6.14
N SER A 346 19.27 -22.68 5.05
CA SER A 346 19.82 -22.60 3.69
C SER A 346 18.92 -21.78 2.78
N PHE A 347 19.42 -21.42 1.60
CA PHE A 347 18.61 -20.85 0.53
C PHE A 347 18.70 -21.69 -0.75
N SER A 348 17.61 -21.72 -1.52
CA SER A 348 17.54 -22.41 -2.80
C SER A 348 16.45 -21.83 -3.68
N GLY A 349 16.73 -21.60 -4.96
CA GLY A 349 15.79 -21.00 -5.90
C GLY A 349 15.33 -19.62 -5.42
N ASP A 350 14.05 -19.48 -5.12
CA ASP A 350 13.41 -18.25 -4.63
C ASP A 350 13.18 -18.23 -3.11
N THR A 351 13.70 -19.21 -2.37
CA THR A 351 13.30 -19.42 -0.97
C THR A 351 14.51 -19.41 -0.03
N VAL A 352 14.41 -18.70 1.06
CA VAL A 352 15.30 -18.76 2.23
C VAL A 352 14.60 -19.50 3.35
N SER A 353 15.17 -20.63 3.77
CA SER A 353 14.68 -21.46 4.88
C SER A 353 15.58 -21.28 6.09
N ILE A 354 15.03 -20.74 7.17
CA ILE A 354 15.70 -20.57 8.46
C ILE A 354 15.13 -21.62 9.40
N THR A 355 15.99 -22.39 10.07
CA THR A 355 15.59 -23.51 10.94
C THR A 355 16.23 -23.39 12.30
N GLY A 356 15.42 -23.62 13.35
CA GLY A 356 15.89 -23.62 14.72
C GLY A 356 16.41 -22.28 15.22
N LEU A 357 15.91 -21.16 14.67
CA LEU A 357 16.32 -19.82 15.08
C LEU A 357 15.61 -19.42 16.37
N GLN A 358 16.38 -18.90 17.33
CA GLN A 358 15.88 -18.19 18.50
C GLN A 358 16.29 -16.73 18.41
N VAL A 359 15.36 -15.84 18.68
CA VAL A 359 15.58 -14.38 18.76
C VAL A 359 15.16 -13.93 20.14
N ASP A 360 16.11 -13.41 20.94
CA ASP A 360 15.82 -12.97 22.29
C ASP A 360 15.23 -11.57 22.33
N SER A 361 15.73 -10.67 21.47
CA SER A 361 15.17 -9.32 21.27
C SER A 361 15.63 -8.74 19.93
N ILE A 362 14.90 -7.73 19.45
CA ILE A 362 15.26 -6.98 18.25
C ILE A 362 16.07 -5.74 18.65
N VAL A 363 17.19 -5.50 17.96
CA VAL A 363 18.17 -4.47 18.37
C VAL A 363 17.73 -3.05 17.98
N THR A 364 16.96 -2.89 16.93
CA THR A 364 16.73 -1.58 16.28
C THR A 364 15.42 -0.89 16.66
N GLY A 365 14.65 -1.44 17.59
CA GLY A 365 13.30 -0.94 17.90
C GLY A 365 12.22 -1.37 16.90
N ASP A 366 12.60 -2.11 15.85
CA ASP A 366 11.67 -2.81 14.97
C ASP A 366 11.05 -4.01 15.71
N THR A 367 9.96 -4.54 15.20
CA THR A 367 9.31 -5.77 15.71
C THR A 367 9.60 -6.99 14.83
N PHE A 368 10.43 -6.85 13.82
CA PHE A 368 10.71 -7.85 12.79
C PHE A 368 12.21 -7.96 12.49
N VAL A 369 12.60 -9.12 11.98
CA VAL A 369 13.93 -9.35 11.41
C VAL A 369 13.84 -9.20 9.88
N LYS A 370 14.74 -8.41 9.31
CA LYS A 370 14.87 -8.20 7.87
C LYS A 370 15.83 -9.27 7.30
N VAL A 371 15.44 -9.90 6.20
CA VAL A 371 16.32 -10.82 5.46
C VAL A 371 16.43 -10.32 4.03
N SER A 372 17.63 -9.93 3.63
CA SER A 372 17.93 -9.33 2.35
C SER A 372 18.72 -10.30 1.49
N VAL A 373 18.31 -10.45 0.24
CA VAL A 373 18.97 -11.33 -0.74
C VAL A 373 19.38 -10.57 -1.98
N VAL A 374 20.45 -11.00 -2.62
CA VAL A 374 20.84 -10.53 -3.94
C VAL A 374 20.05 -11.31 -4.98
N PRO A 375 19.25 -10.67 -5.85
CA PRO A 375 18.52 -11.37 -6.90
C PRO A 375 19.44 -11.84 -8.01
N ALA A 376 19.15 -12.99 -8.60
CA ALA A 376 19.89 -13.53 -9.76
C ALA A 376 19.83 -12.56 -10.95
N ASN A 377 18.71 -11.87 -11.13
CA ASN A 377 18.55 -10.79 -12.10
C ASN A 377 18.24 -9.48 -11.38
N GLN A 378 19.19 -8.56 -11.42
CA GLN A 378 19.05 -7.23 -10.82
C GLN A 378 18.37 -6.19 -11.73
N SER A 379 18.00 -6.56 -12.96
CA SER A 379 17.46 -5.61 -13.93
C SER A 379 15.99 -5.28 -13.69
N PHE A 380 15.23 -6.23 -13.17
CA PHE A 380 13.81 -6.03 -12.84
C PHE A 380 13.37 -6.95 -11.70
N VAL A 381 12.37 -6.51 -10.96
CA VAL A 381 11.65 -7.30 -9.96
C VAL A 381 10.17 -7.19 -10.28
N THR A 382 9.54 -8.34 -10.50
CA THR A 382 8.08 -8.43 -10.74
C THR A 382 7.46 -9.09 -9.51
N PRO A 383 6.48 -8.45 -8.85
CA PRO A 383 5.87 -9.04 -7.68
C PRO A 383 5.05 -10.27 -8.06
N LEU A 384 4.98 -11.24 -7.17
CA LEU A 384 3.97 -12.29 -7.23
C LEU A 384 2.58 -11.68 -7.05
N ARG A 385 1.52 -12.48 -7.27
CA ARG A 385 0.13 -11.99 -7.31
C ARG A 385 -0.28 -11.17 -6.09
N GLU A 386 0.05 -11.65 -4.89
CA GLU A 386 -0.27 -11.04 -3.59
C GLU A 386 0.84 -10.14 -3.03
N ASN A 387 1.94 -10.00 -3.74
CA ASN A 387 3.08 -9.22 -3.26
C ASN A 387 2.98 -7.75 -3.71
N VAL A 388 3.40 -6.87 -2.82
CA VAL A 388 3.56 -5.44 -3.07
C VAL A 388 5.03 -5.08 -2.89
N ILE A 389 5.58 -4.33 -3.86
CA ILE A 389 6.96 -3.83 -3.77
C ILE A 389 6.94 -2.51 -3.02
N GLU A 390 7.74 -2.43 -1.95
CA GLU A 390 8.00 -1.22 -1.20
C GLU A 390 9.49 -0.88 -1.20
N PHE A 391 9.86 0.31 -0.79
CA PHE A 391 11.25 0.77 -0.71
C PHE A 391 11.71 0.85 0.74
N ASP A 392 12.90 0.30 1.05
CA ASP A 392 13.56 0.49 2.34
C ASP A 392 14.64 1.57 2.21
N ALA A 393 14.25 2.82 2.45
CA ALA A 393 15.16 3.96 2.38
C ALA A 393 16.27 3.89 3.44
N ILE A 394 16.02 3.23 4.59
CA ILE A 394 17.00 3.14 5.69
C ILE A 394 18.16 2.22 5.31
N GLN A 395 17.87 1.14 4.58
CA GLN A 395 18.89 0.18 4.12
C GLN A 395 19.48 0.56 2.75
N SER A 396 18.99 1.64 2.14
CA SER A 396 19.45 2.12 0.85
C SER A 396 20.52 3.22 1.02
N SER A 397 21.37 3.37 0.01
CA SER A 397 22.44 4.37 0.05
C SER A 397 22.74 4.93 -1.33
N VAL A 398 23.15 6.21 -1.36
CA VAL A 398 23.66 6.89 -2.56
C VAL A 398 25.07 7.39 -2.25
N SER A 399 26.01 7.11 -3.14
CA SER A 399 27.40 7.49 -2.95
C SER A 399 28.00 8.00 -4.26
N PRO A 400 28.77 9.09 -4.21
CA PRO A 400 29.56 9.53 -5.34
C PRO A 400 30.71 8.54 -5.60
N VAL A 401 31.12 8.46 -6.85
CA VAL A 401 32.35 7.78 -7.27
C VAL A 401 33.24 8.84 -7.87
N GLU A 402 34.45 8.96 -7.35
CA GLU A 402 35.44 9.90 -7.89
C GLU A 402 35.71 9.56 -9.36
N VAL A 403 35.63 10.60 -10.18
CA VAL A 403 36.12 10.53 -11.58
C VAL A 403 37.60 10.82 -11.56
N ASP A 404 38.41 9.92 -12.09
CA ASP A 404 39.83 10.20 -12.28
C ASP A 404 39.99 11.39 -13.23
N SER A 405 40.39 12.54 -12.66
CA SER A 405 40.53 13.80 -13.39
C SER A 405 41.56 13.73 -14.54
N SER A 406 42.39 12.69 -14.56
CA SER A 406 43.35 12.46 -15.64
C SER A 406 42.70 12.00 -16.97
N ILE A 407 41.47 11.58 -16.93
CA ILE A 407 40.71 11.07 -18.11
C ILE A 407 39.82 12.16 -18.75
N ILE A 408 39.63 13.30 -18.10
CA ILE A 408 38.67 14.37 -18.53
C ILE A 408 39.37 15.51 -19.30
N ASN A 409 40.67 15.45 -19.53
CA ASN A 409 41.45 16.44 -20.32
C ASN A 409 41.56 16.06 -21.80
#